data_86510d1cce2b18f8eb996fdd6714a0bb
#
_entry.id   86510d1cce2b18f8eb996fdd6714a0bb
#
_cell.length_a   1.000
_cell.length_b   1.000
_cell.length_c   1.000
_cell.angle_alpha   90.00
_cell.angle_beta   90.00
_cell.angle_gamma   90.00
#
_symmetry.space_group_name_H-M   'P 1'
#
loop_
_entity.id
_entity.type
_entity.pdbx_description
1 polymer ?
#
loop_
_entity_poly.entity_id
_entity_poly.type
_entity_poly.pdbx_seq_one_letter_code
_entity_poly.pdbx_strand_id
1 'polypeptide(L)'
;MKNKLQYLIIGILLVSNIYFILNNKKSRKSNNSEFRSEMNYLKKRIEFDEDQLKLAVKEYKRYESKKKEIEKKLRKFDLIIMDDIRENNDFNNLNMNNYYEIAVLLNEERMNHWRKVREIANEDQIRKLDSIWSRMKDRIRSSSE
;
A
#
# COMPACT_ATOMS: atom_id res chain seq x y z
N MET A 1 26.06 -33.57 -29.96
CA MET A 1 24.73 -33.43 -29.30
C MET A 1 24.77 -32.60 -28.01
N LYS A 2 25.84 -32.59 -27.20
CA LYS A 2 25.94 -31.84 -25.92
C LYS A 2 25.72 -30.33 -26.05
N ASN A 3 26.22 -29.70 -27.12
CA ASN A 3 26.09 -28.22 -27.28
C ASN A 3 24.66 -27.74 -27.56
N LYS A 4 23.80 -28.53 -28.21
CA LYS A 4 22.42 -28.17 -28.49
C LYS A 4 21.58 -28.07 -27.23
N LEU A 5 21.81 -28.95 -26.26
CA LEU A 5 21.13 -28.95 -24.96
C LEU A 5 21.55 -27.69 -24.13
N GLN A 6 22.82 -27.34 -24.17
CA GLN A 6 23.32 -26.14 -23.47
C GLN A 6 22.68 -24.85 -24.02
N TYR A 7 22.60 -24.70 -25.35
CA TYR A 7 21.96 -23.55 -25.96
C TYR A 7 20.47 -23.48 -25.65
N LEU A 8 19.79 -24.61 -25.54
CA LEU A 8 18.38 -24.65 -25.14
C LEU A 8 18.20 -24.21 -23.71
N ILE A 9 19.06 -24.65 -22.78
CA ILE A 9 19.01 -24.20 -21.37
C ILE A 9 19.29 -22.70 -21.24
N ILE A 10 20.29 -22.19 -21.96
CA ILE A 10 20.60 -20.76 -21.98
C ILE A 10 19.41 -19.96 -22.52
N GLY A 11 18.76 -20.44 -23.57
CA GLY A 11 17.56 -19.80 -24.13
C GLY A 11 16.41 -19.71 -23.13
N ILE A 12 16.13 -20.80 -22.40
CA ILE A 12 15.09 -20.84 -21.35
C ILE A 12 15.43 -19.87 -20.22
N LEU A 13 16.69 -19.80 -19.77
CA LEU A 13 17.12 -18.87 -18.72
C LEU A 13 17.00 -17.42 -19.16
N LEU A 14 17.33 -17.09 -20.42
CA LEU A 14 17.17 -15.73 -20.95
C LEU A 14 15.67 -15.33 -21.01
N VAL A 15 14.81 -16.20 -21.52
CA VAL A 15 13.36 -15.95 -21.57
C VAL A 15 12.79 -15.80 -20.16
N SER A 16 13.21 -16.63 -19.21
CA SER A 16 12.80 -16.53 -17.81
C SER A 16 13.24 -15.20 -17.18
N ASN A 17 14.48 -14.79 -17.40
CA ASN A 17 14.98 -13.50 -16.89
C ASN A 17 14.23 -12.31 -17.50
N ILE A 18 13.95 -12.33 -18.80
CA ILE A 18 13.14 -11.28 -19.47
C ILE A 18 11.72 -11.25 -18.87
N TYR A 19 11.11 -12.41 -18.66
CA TYR A 19 9.80 -12.52 -18.03
C TYR A 19 9.79 -11.93 -16.61
N PHE A 20 10.81 -12.23 -15.79
CA PHE A 20 10.96 -11.64 -14.44
C PHE A 20 11.17 -10.13 -14.48
N ILE A 21 11.97 -9.60 -15.41
CA ILE A 21 12.20 -8.17 -15.56
C ILE A 21 10.91 -7.46 -16.00
N LEU A 22 10.14 -8.04 -16.90
CA LEU A 22 8.85 -7.49 -17.36
C LEU A 22 7.79 -7.53 -16.26
N ASN A 23 7.76 -8.60 -15.44
CA ASN A 23 6.84 -8.69 -14.32
C ASN A 23 7.22 -7.77 -13.15
N ASN A 24 8.50 -7.54 -12.89
CA ASN A 24 8.95 -6.57 -11.88
C ASN A 24 8.60 -5.12 -12.24
N LYS A 25 8.42 -4.79 -13.54
CA LYS A 25 7.84 -3.50 -13.95
C LYS A 25 6.36 -3.35 -13.55
N LYS A 26 5.63 -4.44 -13.27
CA LYS A 26 4.25 -4.38 -12.74
C LYS A 26 4.18 -3.85 -11.30
N SER A 27 5.23 -4.04 -10.49
CA SER A 27 5.28 -3.53 -9.11
C SER A 27 5.27 -1.99 -9.05
N ARG A 28 5.86 -1.30 -10.04
CA ARG A 28 5.77 0.16 -10.16
C ARG A 28 4.38 0.68 -10.57
N LYS A 29 3.50 -0.18 -11.11
CA LYS A 29 2.11 0.17 -11.44
C LYS A 29 1.17 0.17 -10.23
N SER A 30 1.57 -0.39 -9.08
CA SER A 30 0.71 -0.51 -7.89
C SER A 30 0.24 0.86 -7.38
N ASN A 31 1.14 1.80 -7.17
CA ASN A 31 0.79 3.14 -6.65
C ASN A 31 -0.14 3.93 -7.60
N ASN A 32 0.01 3.71 -8.91
CA ASN A 32 -0.86 4.35 -9.90
C ASN A 32 -2.26 3.70 -9.94
N SER A 33 -2.38 2.45 -9.51
CA SER A 33 -3.67 1.74 -9.43
C SER A 33 -4.45 2.16 -8.18
N GLU A 34 -3.80 2.31 -7.02
CA GLU A 34 -4.44 2.78 -5.78
C GLU A 34 -4.97 4.20 -5.97
N PHE A 35 -4.14 5.12 -6.46
CA PHE A 35 -4.56 6.47 -6.78
C PHE A 35 -5.77 6.53 -7.70
N ARG A 36 -5.71 5.80 -8.83
CA ARG A 36 -6.83 5.78 -9.79
C ARG A 36 -8.09 5.17 -9.18
N SER A 37 -7.94 4.11 -8.40
CA SER A 37 -9.06 3.46 -7.72
C SER A 37 -9.75 4.43 -6.75
N GLU A 38 -8.97 5.14 -5.93
CA GLU A 38 -9.49 6.10 -4.98
C GLU A 38 -10.16 7.29 -5.67
N MET A 39 -9.50 7.91 -6.66
CA MET A 39 -10.09 9.03 -7.40
C MET A 39 -11.37 8.63 -8.16
N ASN A 40 -11.38 7.44 -8.77
CA ASN A 40 -12.59 6.91 -9.40
C ASN A 40 -13.71 6.63 -8.39
N TYR A 41 -13.36 6.17 -7.21
CA TYR A 41 -14.30 5.93 -6.14
C TYR A 41 -14.93 7.25 -5.65
N LEU A 42 -14.10 8.26 -5.36
CA LEU A 42 -14.58 9.59 -4.95
C LEU A 42 -15.46 10.23 -6.03
N LYS A 43 -15.06 10.12 -7.31
CA LYS A 43 -15.85 10.65 -8.43
C LYS A 43 -17.16 9.91 -8.65
N LYS A 44 -17.16 8.57 -8.68
CA LYS A 44 -18.30 7.77 -9.15
C LYS A 44 -19.24 7.33 -8.04
N ARG A 45 -18.74 7.17 -6.80
CA ARG A 45 -19.51 6.64 -5.68
C ARG A 45 -19.88 7.71 -4.68
N ILE A 46 -18.96 8.64 -4.43
CA ILE A 46 -19.18 9.76 -3.51
C ILE A 46 -19.70 10.99 -4.27
N GLU A 47 -19.48 11.04 -5.58
CA GLU A 47 -19.92 12.13 -6.46
C GLU A 47 -19.22 13.46 -6.14
N PHE A 48 -17.90 13.40 -5.91
CA PHE A 48 -17.08 14.61 -5.79
C PHE A 48 -17.10 15.38 -7.10
N ASP A 49 -17.27 16.68 -7.00
CA ASP A 49 -17.12 17.61 -8.12
C ASP A 49 -15.64 17.81 -8.50
N GLU A 50 -15.37 18.61 -9.54
CA GLU A 50 -14.02 18.81 -10.04
C GLU A 50 -13.10 19.52 -9.04
N ASP A 51 -13.63 20.46 -8.26
CA ASP A 51 -12.82 21.21 -7.29
C ASP A 51 -12.53 20.36 -6.06
N GLN A 52 -13.49 19.59 -5.59
CA GLN A 52 -13.31 18.58 -4.55
C GLN A 52 -12.28 17.52 -4.98
N LEU A 53 -12.33 17.06 -6.23
CA LEU A 53 -11.35 16.10 -6.76
C LEU A 53 -9.93 16.69 -6.82
N LYS A 54 -9.77 17.98 -7.17
CA LYS A 54 -8.46 18.65 -7.12
C LYS A 54 -7.90 18.68 -5.69
N LEU A 55 -8.74 18.97 -4.69
CA LEU A 55 -8.34 18.93 -3.29
C LEU A 55 -7.99 17.51 -2.83
N ALA A 56 -8.79 16.52 -3.22
CA ALA A 56 -8.53 15.11 -2.91
C ALA A 56 -7.22 14.62 -3.53
N VAL A 57 -6.91 15.01 -4.77
CA VAL A 57 -5.62 14.71 -5.43
C VAL A 57 -4.45 15.32 -4.65
N LYS A 58 -4.58 16.56 -4.19
CA LYS A 58 -3.53 17.22 -3.38
C LYS A 58 -3.30 16.48 -2.07
N GLU A 59 -4.38 16.10 -1.40
CA GLU A 59 -4.33 15.35 -0.15
C GLU A 59 -3.74 13.95 -0.35
N TYR A 60 -4.14 13.24 -1.41
CA TYR A 60 -3.59 11.94 -1.73
C TYR A 60 -2.07 11.99 -1.93
N LYS A 61 -1.57 13.00 -2.65
CA LYS A 61 -0.12 13.18 -2.87
C LYS A 61 0.63 13.43 -1.55
N ARG A 62 0.04 14.22 -0.64
CA ARG A 62 0.58 14.45 0.70
C ARG A 62 0.66 13.13 1.48
N TYR A 63 -0.46 12.39 1.52
CA TYR A 63 -0.56 11.09 2.18
C TYR A 63 0.46 10.09 1.61
N GLU A 64 0.53 9.95 0.29
CA GLU A 64 1.45 9.02 -0.37
C GLU A 64 2.92 9.35 -0.04
N SER A 65 3.28 10.63 0.02
CA SER A 65 4.62 11.06 0.43
C SER A 65 4.95 10.63 1.86
N LYS A 66 4.03 10.87 2.80
CA LYS A 66 4.19 10.45 4.21
C LYS A 66 4.19 8.94 4.38
N LYS A 67 3.27 8.23 3.71
CA LYS A 67 3.23 6.77 3.67
C LYS A 67 4.59 6.19 3.24
N LYS A 68 5.17 6.69 2.15
CA LYS A 68 6.49 6.24 1.66
C LYS A 68 7.62 6.49 2.65
N GLU A 69 7.60 7.63 3.33
CA GLU A 69 8.58 7.94 4.38
C GLU A 69 8.51 6.93 5.53
N ILE A 70 7.30 6.65 6.03
CA ILE A 70 7.06 5.70 7.12
C ILE A 70 7.42 4.27 6.68
N GLU A 71 6.98 3.83 5.50
CA GLU A 71 7.31 2.52 4.94
C GLU A 71 8.82 2.33 4.74
N LYS A 72 9.56 3.40 4.43
CA LYS A 72 11.03 3.34 4.36
C LYS A 72 11.65 3.09 5.74
N LYS A 73 11.06 3.65 6.79
CA LYS A 73 11.50 3.37 8.17
C LYS A 73 11.19 1.92 8.56
N LEU A 74 9.98 1.42 8.27
CA LEU A 74 9.61 0.02 8.52
C LEU A 74 10.59 -0.95 7.83
N ARG A 75 10.88 -0.75 6.55
CA ARG A 75 11.84 -1.59 5.83
C ARG A 75 13.24 -1.65 6.45
N LYS A 76 13.68 -0.59 7.13
CA LYS A 76 14.96 -0.64 7.86
C LYS A 76 14.87 -1.57 9.06
N PHE A 77 13.75 -1.58 9.77
CA PHE A 77 13.54 -2.51 10.88
C PHE A 77 13.35 -3.95 10.39
N ASP A 78 12.69 -4.16 9.23
CA ASP A 78 12.60 -5.49 8.62
C ASP A 78 14.00 -6.09 8.38
N LEU A 79 14.96 -5.28 7.91
CA LEU A 79 16.34 -5.72 7.72
C LEU A 79 17.01 -6.08 9.06
N ILE A 80 16.84 -5.29 10.10
CA ILE A 80 17.38 -5.57 11.43
C ILE A 80 16.80 -6.90 11.97
N ILE A 81 15.47 -7.08 11.85
CA ILE A 81 14.81 -8.31 12.29
C ILE A 81 15.32 -9.52 11.49
N MET A 82 15.53 -9.37 10.17
CA MET A 82 16.10 -10.45 9.34
C MET A 82 17.53 -10.81 9.76
N ASP A 83 18.34 -9.82 10.10
CA ASP A 83 19.70 -10.05 10.59
C ASP A 83 19.69 -10.76 11.96
N ASP A 84 18.83 -10.35 12.89
CA ASP A 84 18.65 -11.00 14.19
C ASP A 84 18.23 -12.47 14.03
N ILE A 85 17.28 -12.76 13.13
CA ILE A 85 16.86 -14.13 12.83
C ILE A 85 18.03 -14.96 12.25
N ARG A 86 18.81 -14.39 11.33
CA ARG A 86 19.94 -15.07 10.71
C ARG A 86 21.05 -15.42 11.71
N GLU A 87 21.29 -14.54 12.66
CA GLU A 87 22.33 -14.68 13.68
C GLU A 87 21.85 -15.50 14.90
N ASN A 88 20.61 -15.97 14.88
CA ASN A 88 19.98 -16.70 15.98
C ASN A 88 19.99 -15.93 17.31
N ASN A 89 19.95 -14.60 17.22
CA ASN A 89 19.87 -13.72 18.36
C ASN A 89 18.44 -13.74 18.94
N ASP A 90 18.33 -13.60 20.26
CA ASP A 90 17.03 -13.35 20.89
C ASP A 90 16.42 -12.06 20.36
N PHE A 91 15.13 -12.10 20.02
CA PHE A 91 14.40 -10.92 19.54
C PHE A 91 14.57 -9.78 20.55
N ASN A 92 15.25 -8.73 20.16
CA ASN A 92 15.38 -7.56 20.99
C ASN A 92 14.03 -6.84 21.10
N ASN A 93 13.38 -6.91 22.26
CA ASN A 93 12.10 -6.28 22.54
C ASN A 93 12.08 -4.78 22.18
N LEU A 94 13.23 -4.10 22.28
CA LEU A 94 13.35 -2.68 21.91
C LEU A 94 13.13 -2.46 20.41
N ASN A 95 13.70 -3.32 19.57
CA ASN A 95 13.51 -3.23 18.12
C ASN A 95 12.07 -3.50 17.71
N MET A 96 11.41 -4.46 18.35
CA MET A 96 9.99 -4.75 18.12
C MET A 96 9.08 -3.61 18.57
N ASN A 97 9.34 -2.98 19.70
CA ASN A 97 8.55 -1.82 20.15
C ASN A 97 8.67 -0.65 19.16
N ASN A 98 9.87 -0.33 18.69
CA ASN A 98 10.08 0.69 17.67
C ASN A 98 9.38 0.35 16.35
N TYR A 99 9.38 -0.93 15.96
CA TYR A 99 8.64 -1.40 14.78
C TYR A 99 7.13 -1.16 14.93
N TYR A 100 6.55 -1.53 16.09
CA TYR A 100 5.13 -1.32 16.36
C TYR A 100 4.76 0.16 16.38
N GLU A 101 5.58 1.03 17.00
CA GLU A 101 5.36 2.47 17.00
C GLU A 101 5.28 3.03 15.57
N ILE A 102 6.19 2.62 14.68
CA ILE A 102 6.18 3.06 13.28
C ILE A 102 4.99 2.47 12.53
N ALA A 103 4.59 1.23 12.80
CA ALA A 103 3.39 0.62 12.23
C ALA A 103 2.10 1.35 12.65
N VAL A 104 2.04 1.81 13.91
CA VAL A 104 0.95 2.66 14.40
C VAL A 104 0.91 3.98 13.64
N LEU A 105 2.05 4.67 13.45
CA LEU A 105 2.12 5.91 12.68
C LEU A 105 1.60 5.75 11.25
N LEU A 106 1.83 4.60 10.61
CA LEU A 106 1.30 4.31 9.28
C LEU A 106 -0.24 4.25 9.29
N ASN A 107 -0.82 3.63 10.32
CA ASN A 107 -2.26 3.59 10.49
C ASN A 107 -2.84 4.97 10.79
N GLU A 108 -2.21 5.73 11.66
CA GLU A 108 -2.63 7.10 11.99
C GLU A 108 -2.62 8.00 10.76
N GLU A 109 -1.59 7.91 9.91
CA GLU A 109 -1.51 8.69 8.68
C GLU A 109 -2.63 8.30 7.69
N ARG A 110 -2.97 7.00 7.60
CA ARG A 110 -4.10 6.54 6.80
C ARG A 110 -5.44 7.08 7.32
N MET A 111 -5.64 7.06 8.64
CA MET A 111 -6.84 7.61 9.26
C MET A 111 -6.94 9.12 9.07
N ASN A 112 -5.80 9.83 9.19
CA ASN A 112 -5.73 11.27 8.96
C ASN A 112 -6.06 11.63 7.50
N HIS A 113 -5.56 10.86 6.55
CA HIS A 113 -5.92 11.02 5.13
C HIS A 113 -7.44 10.93 4.91
N TRP A 114 -8.10 9.88 5.41
CA TRP A 114 -9.54 9.73 5.27
C TRP A 114 -10.35 10.81 6.00
N ARG A 115 -9.84 11.31 7.14
CA ARG A 115 -10.43 12.47 7.82
C ARG A 115 -10.40 13.71 6.93
N LYS A 116 -9.26 13.96 6.26
CA LYS A 116 -9.13 15.10 5.34
C LYS A 116 -9.98 14.94 4.08
N VAL A 117 -10.11 13.75 3.55
CA VAL A 117 -11.06 13.47 2.46
C VAL A 117 -12.50 13.77 2.90
N ARG A 118 -12.86 13.42 4.13
CA ARG A 118 -14.17 13.72 4.72
C ARG A 118 -14.40 15.22 4.91
N GLU A 119 -13.37 16.00 5.25
CA GLU A 119 -13.44 17.47 5.35
C GLU A 119 -13.70 18.15 4.01
N ILE A 120 -13.32 17.54 2.88
CA ILE A 120 -13.60 18.03 1.53
C ILE A 120 -15.06 17.77 1.13
N ALA A 121 -15.67 16.75 1.70
CA ALA A 121 -17.02 16.28 1.35
C ALA A 121 -18.12 17.20 1.90
N ASN A 122 -19.21 17.36 1.17
CA ASN A 122 -20.44 17.95 1.68
C ASN A 122 -21.25 16.95 2.51
N GLU A 123 -22.36 17.39 3.12
CA GLU A 123 -23.14 16.54 4.03
C GLU A 123 -23.70 15.27 3.37
N ASP A 124 -24.17 15.33 2.11
CA ASP A 124 -24.66 14.16 1.39
C ASP A 124 -23.55 13.17 1.09
N GLN A 125 -22.41 13.68 0.70
CA GLN A 125 -21.20 12.88 0.44
C GLN A 125 -20.66 12.26 1.73
N ILE A 126 -20.71 12.97 2.85
CA ILE A 126 -20.37 12.42 4.18
C ILE A 126 -21.28 11.25 4.52
N ARG A 127 -22.59 11.37 4.31
CA ARG A 127 -23.52 10.25 4.53
C ARG A 127 -23.17 9.01 3.67
N LYS A 128 -22.76 9.24 2.42
CA LYS A 128 -22.31 8.14 1.53
C LYS A 128 -21.03 7.48 2.06
N LEU A 129 -20.03 8.25 2.50
CA LEU A 129 -18.80 7.74 3.10
C LEU A 129 -19.09 6.93 4.36
N ASP A 130 -19.88 7.46 5.28
CA ASP A 130 -20.23 6.83 6.55
C ASP A 130 -21.01 5.51 6.33
N SER A 131 -21.92 5.46 5.36
CA SER A 131 -22.63 4.24 4.95
C SER A 131 -21.70 3.13 4.47
N ILE A 132 -20.64 3.47 3.76
CA ILE A 132 -19.69 2.49 3.25
C ILE A 132 -18.80 1.96 4.37
N TRP A 133 -18.34 2.83 5.24
CA TRP A 133 -17.54 2.44 6.41
C TRP A 133 -18.33 1.56 7.37
N SER A 134 -19.62 1.85 7.58
CA SER A 134 -20.50 0.98 8.35
C SER A 134 -20.55 -0.43 7.76
N ARG A 135 -20.80 -0.55 6.44
CA ARG A 135 -20.80 -1.85 5.75
C ARG A 135 -19.47 -2.60 5.81
N MET A 136 -18.34 -1.88 5.74
CA MET A 136 -17.03 -2.50 5.92
C MET A 136 -16.84 -3.04 7.33
N LYS A 137 -17.26 -2.28 8.35
CA LYS A 137 -17.23 -2.68 9.75
C LYS A 137 -18.06 -3.93 9.99
N ASP A 138 -19.27 -4.00 9.43
CA ASP A 138 -20.17 -5.14 9.57
C ASP A 138 -19.58 -6.41 8.93
N ARG A 139 -18.93 -6.28 7.77
CA ARG A 139 -18.22 -7.41 7.13
C ARG A 139 -17.05 -7.94 7.98
N ILE A 140 -16.27 -7.04 8.59
CA ILE A 140 -15.16 -7.46 9.44
C ILE A 140 -15.69 -8.21 10.67
N ARG A 141 -16.78 -7.74 11.28
CA ARG A 141 -17.40 -8.41 12.41
C ARG A 141 -17.89 -9.81 12.06
N SER A 142 -18.63 -9.94 10.94
CA SER A 142 -19.16 -11.24 10.50
C SER A 142 -18.10 -12.25 10.04
N SER A 143 -16.87 -11.80 9.79
CA SER A 143 -15.74 -12.69 9.46
C SER A 143 -14.90 -13.08 10.68
N SER A 144 -15.20 -12.51 11.85
CA SER A 144 -14.46 -12.74 13.11
C SER A 144 -15.25 -13.62 14.10
N GLU A 145 -16.48 -13.98 13.75
CA GLU A 145 -17.35 -14.96 14.42
C GLU A 145 -17.29 -16.31 13.72
#